data_1debcb5a008bccdeea45a20d1ae4a47d
#
_entry.id   1debcb5a008bccdeea45a20d1ae4a47d
#
_cell.length_a   1.000
_cell.length_b   1.000
_cell.length_c   1.000
_cell.angle_alpha   90.00
_cell.angle_beta   90.00
_cell.angle_gamma   90.00
#
_symmetry.space_group_name_H-M   'P 1'
#
loop_
_entity.id
_entity.type
_entity.pdbx_description
1 polymer ?
#
loop_
_entity_poly.entity_id
_entity_poly.type
_entity_poly.pdbx_seq_one_letter_code
_entity_poly.pdbx_strand_id
1 'polypeptide(L)'
;MINPFQTLDKQLDQIQSWGFEFADVTDNTDGACLGAEFGFTAVASLDANPFDIRRMFESRGITITSICAHANLLDPAAPWRYGTSQIIKAVRMAAAIGVKHVITTEGDPQTGFGQSLSTEEALFTIREKLYEPLRLAGDLGVKILLEPHGHITDSVDNMEKLLNSFNSDALGVNLDTGNLWLGGGDPVEFVKRLGNKIEHVHWKDMPEEFISKRGTMFGCGMATIPLGTGVVDIKGTFEALQKAGFAGHTTLEIAGEEAVLKSRDYLKSLGA
;
A
#
# COMPACT_ATOMS: atom_id res chain seq x y z
N MET A 1 4.93 0.44 -16.12
CA MET A 1 3.86 -0.58 -16.11
C MET A 1 4.41 -1.82 -16.77
N ILE A 2 4.53 -2.88 -16.02
CA ILE A 2 4.67 -4.20 -16.61
C ILE A 2 3.38 -4.47 -17.39
N ASN A 3 3.51 -5.17 -18.51
CA ASN A 3 2.34 -5.51 -19.33
C ASN A 3 1.30 -6.25 -18.44
N PRO A 4 0.08 -5.70 -18.29
CA PRO A 4 -0.93 -6.28 -17.40
C PRO A 4 -1.43 -7.67 -17.84
N PHE A 5 -1.17 -8.04 -19.08
CA PHE A 5 -1.52 -9.36 -19.63
C PHE A 5 -0.39 -10.38 -19.47
N GLN A 6 0.59 -10.11 -18.64
CA GLN A 6 1.64 -11.05 -18.30
C GLN A 6 1.24 -11.90 -17.08
N THR A 7 1.68 -13.16 -17.09
CA THR A 7 1.62 -14.04 -15.92
C THR A 7 2.55 -13.53 -14.82
N LEU A 8 2.34 -13.96 -13.58
CA LEU A 8 3.23 -13.63 -12.46
C LEU A 8 4.70 -13.98 -12.75
N ASP A 9 4.96 -15.14 -13.36
CA ASP A 9 6.33 -15.53 -13.77
C ASP A 9 7.00 -14.48 -14.65
N LYS A 10 6.28 -13.99 -15.65
CA LYS A 10 6.80 -12.97 -16.57
C LYS A 10 7.02 -11.63 -15.90
N GLN A 11 6.14 -11.26 -14.98
CA GLN A 11 6.30 -10.06 -14.18
C GLN A 11 7.57 -10.15 -13.31
N LEU A 12 7.79 -11.28 -12.66
CA LEU A 12 8.96 -11.51 -11.83
C LEU A 12 10.26 -11.58 -12.64
N ASP A 13 10.24 -12.20 -13.84
CA ASP A 13 11.39 -12.20 -14.76
C ASP A 13 11.80 -10.75 -15.10
N GLN A 14 10.82 -9.87 -15.31
CA GLN A 14 11.05 -8.47 -15.62
C GLN A 14 11.59 -7.69 -14.41
N ILE A 15 11.00 -7.87 -13.22
CA ILE A 15 11.48 -7.26 -11.97
C ILE A 15 12.94 -7.65 -11.71
N GLN A 16 13.26 -8.94 -11.88
CA GLN A 16 14.63 -9.45 -11.76
C GLN A 16 15.57 -8.80 -12.79
N SER A 17 15.13 -8.70 -14.05
CA SER A 17 15.94 -8.10 -15.12
C SER A 17 16.27 -6.64 -14.88
N TRP A 18 15.44 -5.93 -14.12
CA TRP A 18 15.66 -4.55 -13.68
C TRP A 18 16.57 -4.43 -12.45
N GLY A 19 17.01 -5.58 -11.89
CA GLY A 19 17.92 -5.63 -10.76
C GLY A 19 17.26 -5.34 -9.41
N PHE A 20 15.96 -5.60 -9.28
CA PHE A 20 15.29 -5.55 -7.98
C PHE A 20 15.39 -6.89 -7.25
N GLU A 21 15.63 -6.82 -5.96
CA GLU A 21 15.72 -7.98 -5.05
C GLU A 21 14.48 -8.12 -4.16
N PHE A 22 13.61 -7.10 -4.16
CA PHE A 22 12.42 -7.00 -3.33
C PHE A 22 11.22 -6.63 -4.18
N ALA A 23 10.05 -7.19 -3.82
CA ALA A 23 8.78 -6.80 -4.45
C ALA A 23 7.60 -7.10 -3.53
N ASP A 24 6.55 -6.30 -3.67
CA ASP A 24 5.25 -6.57 -3.05
C ASP A 24 4.42 -7.49 -3.94
N VAL A 25 3.53 -8.24 -3.31
CA VAL A 25 2.49 -9.00 -3.99
C VAL A 25 1.17 -8.29 -3.81
N THR A 26 0.55 -7.88 -4.91
CA THR A 26 -0.76 -7.25 -4.89
C THR A 26 -1.86 -8.29 -5.09
N ASP A 27 -2.88 -8.24 -4.24
CA ASP A 27 -4.04 -9.10 -4.37
C ASP A 27 -4.84 -8.79 -5.64
N ASN A 28 -5.25 -9.86 -6.27
CA ASN A 28 -6.26 -9.82 -7.30
C ASN A 28 -7.47 -10.63 -6.83
N THR A 29 -8.40 -9.96 -6.18
CA THR A 29 -9.55 -10.57 -5.51
C THR A 29 -10.44 -11.39 -6.43
N ASP A 30 -10.50 -11.06 -7.71
CA ASP A 30 -11.40 -11.69 -8.66
C ASP A 30 -10.73 -12.77 -9.51
N GLY A 31 -9.43 -13.00 -9.32
CA GLY A 31 -8.62 -13.77 -10.26
C GLY A 31 -8.54 -13.12 -11.64
N ALA A 32 -9.08 -11.91 -11.79
CA ALA A 32 -9.03 -11.13 -13.01
C ALA A 32 -7.70 -10.37 -13.13
N CYS A 33 -7.35 -9.96 -14.32
CA CYS A 33 -6.13 -9.21 -14.61
C CYS A 33 -6.27 -7.73 -14.22
N LEU A 34 -6.44 -7.43 -12.94
CA LEU A 34 -6.58 -6.06 -12.45
C LEU A 34 -5.30 -5.23 -12.62
N GLY A 35 -4.16 -5.89 -12.74
CA GLY A 35 -2.93 -5.23 -13.14
C GLY A 35 -3.06 -4.48 -14.47
N ALA A 36 -4.07 -4.79 -15.29
CA ALA A 36 -4.38 -4.04 -16.49
C ALA A 36 -4.76 -2.59 -16.20
N GLU A 37 -5.53 -2.38 -15.15
CA GLU A 37 -6.07 -1.08 -14.81
C GLU A 37 -5.12 -0.25 -13.96
N PHE A 38 -4.41 -0.90 -13.05
CA PHE A 38 -3.62 -0.23 -12.02
C PHE A 38 -2.11 -0.32 -12.19
N GLY A 39 -1.62 -1.12 -13.13
CA GLY A 39 -0.20 -1.20 -13.43
C GLY A 39 0.68 -1.88 -12.39
N PHE A 40 0.08 -2.66 -11.51
CA PHE A 40 0.80 -3.41 -10.48
C PHE A 40 1.71 -4.48 -11.07
N THR A 41 2.82 -4.74 -10.40
CA THR A 41 3.92 -5.50 -10.97
C THR A 41 3.90 -6.98 -10.63
N ALA A 42 3.38 -7.37 -9.48
CA ALA A 42 3.30 -8.75 -9.07
C ALA A 42 1.90 -9.03 -8.50
N VAL A 43 1.04 -9.60 -9.34
CA VAL A 43 -0.38 -9.83 -9.00
C VAL A 43 -0.63 -11.31 -8.79
N ALA A 44 -1.18 -11.66 -7.63
CA ALA A 44 -1.54 -13.02 -7.28
C ALA A 44 -2.88 -13.07 -6.53
N SER A 45 -3.64 -14.15 -6.72
CA SER A 45 -4.85 -14.38 -5.95
C SER A 45 -4.52 -14.79 -4.51
N LEU A 46 -5.24 -14.26 -3.53
CA LEU A 46 -5.16 -14.71 -2.13
C LEU A 46 -5.68 -16.15 -1.93
N ASP A 47 -6.38 -16.72 -2.91
CA ASP A 47 -6.81 -18.10 -2.94
C ASP A 47 -5.81 -19.05 -3.65
N ALA A 48 -4.71 -18.50 -4.19
CA ALA A 48 -3.64 -19.29 -4.77
C ALA A 48 -2.87 -20.07 -3.70
N ASN A 49 -2.13 -21.11 -4.12
CA ASN A 49 -1.23 -21.82 -3.23
C ASN A 49 -0.07 -20.90 -2.80
N PRO A 50 0.01 -20.50 -1.52
CA PRO A 50 1.01 -19.55 -1.06
C PRO A 50 2.44 -20.04 -1.25
N PHE A 51 2.67 -21.36 -1.15
CA PHE A 51 3.99 -21.94 -1.31
C PHE A 51 4.47 -21.92 -2.77
N ASP A 52 3.55 -21.98 -3.75
CA ASP A 52 3.90 -21.82 -5.17
C ASP A 52 4.33 -20.37 -5.42
N ILE A 53 3.59 -19.40 -4.90
CA ILE A 53 3.96 -17.97 -4.97
C ILE A 53 5.35 -17.78 -4.39
N ARG A 54 5.60 -18.25 -3.17
CA ARG A 54 6.91 -18.14 -2.53
C ARG A 54 8.01 -18.71 -3.40
N ARG A 55 7.84 -19.91 -3.94
CA ARG A 55 8.84 -20.56 -4.81
C ARG A 55 9.12 -19.77 -6.09
N MET A 56 8.09 -19.16 -6.68
CA MET A 56 8.26 -18.29 -7.87
C MET A 56 9.19 -17.12 -7.59
N PHE A 57 9.04 -16.45 -6.44
CA PHE A 57 9.90 -15.35 -6.03
C PHE A 57 11.31 -15.83 -5.67
N GLU A 58 11.41 -16.83 -4.79
CA GLU A 58 12.70 -17.39 -4.35
C GLU A 58 13.55 -17.90 -5.50
N SER A 59 12.95 -18.53 -6.52
CA SER A 59 13.68 -19.04 -7.70
C SER A 59 14.34 -17.93 -8.53
N ARG A 60 13.94 -16.68 -8.31
CA ARG A 60 14.49 -15.49 -8.97
C ARG A 60 15.33 -14.61 -8.03
N GLY A 61 15.53 -15.05 -6.80
CA GLY A 61 16.24 -14.27 -5.79
C GLY A 61 15.47 -13.02 -5.34
N ILE A 62 14.14 -13.00 -5.52
CA ILE A 62 13.29 -11.88 -5.11
C ILE A 62 12.65 -12.23 -3.75
N THR A 63 12.74 -11.30 -2.81
CA THR A 63 12.08 -11.40 -1.50
C THR A 63 10.75 -10.67 -1.52
N ILE A 64 9.69 -11.32 -1.03
CA ILE A 64 8.37 -10.69 -0.86
C ILE A 64 8.42 -9.82 0.40
N THR A 65 8.16 -8.53 0.25
CA THR A 65 8.20 -7.54 1.35
C THR A 65 6.85 -7.36 2.02
N SER A 66 5.78 -7.41 1.23
CA SER A 66 4.40 -7.30 1.73
C SER A 66 3.41 -8.04 0.85
N ILE A 67 2.21 -8.26 1.39
CA ILE A 67 1.02 -8.64 0.61
C ILE A 67 0.04 -7.49 0.68
N CYS A 68 -0.25 -6.86 -0.45
CA CYS A 68 -1.22 -5.78 -0.55
C CYS A 68 -2.61 -6.37 -0.75
N ALA A 69 -3.47 -6.20 0.23
CA ALA A 69 -4.87 -6.61 0.20
C ALA A 69 -5.74 -5.35 0.34
N HIS A 70 -5.87 -4.62 -0.77
CA HIS A 70 -6.68 -3.42 -0.81
C HIS A 70 -8.14 -3.75 -0.49
N ALA A 71 -8.70 -3.09 0.50
CA ALA A 71 -10.05 -3.31 0.96
C ALA A 71 -10.81 -2.00 1.07
N ASN A 72 -12.11 -2.06 0.88
CA ASN A 72 -13.01 -0.98 1.22
C ASN A 72 -13.56 -1.24 2.62
N LEU A 73 -13.17 -0.42 3.58
CA LEU A 73 -13.54 -0.56 4.98
C LEU A 73 -14.75 0.29 5.38
N LEU A 74 -15.24 1.17 4.49
CA LEU A 74 -16.35 2.08 4.79
C LEU A 74 -17.70 1.54 4.32
N ASP A 75 -17.73 0.67 3.32
CA ASP A 75 -18.97 0.11 2.83
C ASP A 75 -19.42 -1.13 3.59
N PRO A 76 -20.74 -1.30 3.78
CA PRO A 76 -21.32 -2.56 4.26
C PRO A 76 -21.38 -3.61 3.13
N ALA A 77 -20.45 -3.58 2.19
CA ALA A 77 -20.49 -4.30 0.92
C ALA A 77 -20.92 -5.76 1.04
N ALA A 78 -21.62 -6.23 0.02
CA ALA A 78 -21.88 -7.64 -0.17
C ALA A 78 -20.72 -8.30 -0.95
N PRO A 79 -20.24 -9.48 -0.51
CA PRO A 79 -20.70 -10.19 0.68
C PRO A 79 -20.32 -9.48 1.98
N TRP A 80 -21.18 -9.67 2.98
CA TRP A 80 -20.95 -9.15 4.33
C TRP A 80 -19.53 -9.40 4.81
N ARG A 81 -18.90 -8.35 5.40
CA ARG A 81 -17.51 -8.39 5.89
C ARG A 81 -16.45 -8.61 4.79
N TYR A 82 -16.74 -8.27 3.55
CA TYR A 82 -15.82 -8.50 2.42
C TYR A 82 -14.40 -7.97 2.69
N GLY A 83 -14.23 -6.70 3.05
CA GLY A 83 -12.93 -6.11 3.36
C GLY A 83 -12.18 -6.88 4.47
N THR A 84 -12.87 -7.20 5.56
CA THR A 84 -12.32 -8.00 6.66
C THR A 84 -11.85 -9.39 6.19
N SER A 85 -12.65 -10.03 5.34
CA SER A 85 -12.32 -11.37 4.80
C SER A 85 -11.06 -11.37 3.94
N GLN A 86 -10.88 -10.35 3.12
CA GLN A 86 -9.69 -10.22 2.27
C GLN A 86 -8.43 -9.99 3.10
N ILE A 87 -8.49 -9.12 4.09
CA ILE A 87 -7.37 -8.87 4.99
C ILE A 87 -7.01 -10.16 5.76
N ILE A 88 -8.00 -10.91 6.24
CA ILE A 88 -7.77 -12.19 6.92
C ILE A 88 -7.10 -13.21 5.99
N LYS A 89 -7.51 -13.31 4.72
CA LYS A 89 -6.85 -14.17 3.73
C LYS A 89 -5.38 -13.77 3.53
N ALA A 90 -5.13 -12.47 3.36
CA ALA A 90 -3.78 -11.94 3.19
C ALA A 90 -2.89 -12.21 4.42
N VAL A 91 -3.40 -12.02 5.64
CA VAL A 91 -2.68 -12.34 6.88
C VAL A 91 -2.32 -13.83 6.95
N ARG A 92 -3.23 -14.73 6.60
CA ARG A 92 -2.95 -16.17 6.56
C ARG A 92 -1.92 -16.53 5.50
N MET A 93 -2.02 -15.93 4.32
CA MET A 93 -1.04 -16.12 3.24
C MET A 93 0.34 -15.62 3.68
N ALA A 94 0.43 -14.40 4.20
CA ALA A 94 1.66 -13.81 4.71
C ALA A 94 2.33 -14.71 5.75
N ALA A 95 1.59 -15.16 6.75
CA ALA A 95 2.08 -16.07 7.78
C ALA A 95 2.58 -17.38 7.20
N ALA A 96 1.86 -17.98 6.23
CA ALA A 96 2.23 -19.25 5.61
C ALA A 96 3.57 -19.19 4.86
N ILE A 97 3.92 -18.04 4.30
CA ILE A 97 5.13 -17.86 3.50
C ILE A 97 6.22 -17.03 4.20
N GLY A 98 5.98 -16.61 5.44
CA GLY A 98 6.96 -15.89 6.27
C GLY A 98 7.06 -14.39 5.98
N VAL A 99 6.10 -13.82 5.24
CA VAL A 99 5.99 -12.37 5.03
C VAL A 99 5.45 -11.70 6.29
N LYS A 100 6.02 -10.55 6.65
CA LYS A 100 5.69 -9.86 7.91
C LYS A 100 4.61 -8.80 7.77
N HIS A 101 4.37 -8.28 6.58
CA HIS A 101 3.49 -7.14 6.37
C HIS A 101 2.34 -7.48 5.42
N VAL A 102 1.15 -7.04 5.80
CA VAL A 102 -0.03 -6.98 4.95
C VAL A 102 -0.44 -5.52 4.84
N ILE A 103 -0.49 -4.98 3.63
CA ILE A 103 -0.92 -3.61 3.39
C ILE A 103 -2.40 -3.62 3.02
N THR A 104 -3.16 -2.72 3.60
CA THR A 104 -4.59 -2.52 3.29
C THR A 104 -4.95 -1.05 3.29
N THR A 105 -6.11 -0.72 2.75
CA THR A 105 -6.58 0.66 2.56
C THR A 105 -7.93 0.87 3.25
N GLU A 106 -8.29 2.13 3.45
CA GLU A 106 -9.65 2.55 3.77
C GLU A 106 -10.59 2.24 2.61
N GLY A 107 -10.12 2.49 1.38
CA GLY A 107 -10.86 2.35 0.14
C GLY A 107 -11.85 3.48 -0.13
N ASP A 108 -12.36 3.50 -1.36
CA ASP A 108 -13.37 4.47 -1.80
C ASP A 108 -14.77 3.94 -1.54
N PRO A 109 -15.61 4.62 -0.74
CA PRO A 109 -16.96 4.18 -0.49
C PRO A 109 -17.82 4.23 -1.77
N GLN A 110 -18.39 3.09 -2.13
CA GLN A 110 -19.23 2.93 -3.33
C GLN A 110 -20.73 3.00 -3.02
N THR A 111 -21.11 2.90 -1.75
CA THR A 111 -22.52 2.95 -1.33
C THR A 111 -22.87 4.31 -0.75
N GLY A 112 -24.15 4.68 -0.84
CA GLY A 112 -24.67 5.88 -0.17
C GLY A 112 -24.45 5.85 1.35
N PHE A 113 -24.42 4.67 1.95
CA PHE A 113 -24.08 4.52 3.36
C PHE A 113 -22.63 4.95 3.61
N GLY A 114 -21.65 4.36 2.92
CA GLY A 114 -20.25 4.69 3.11
C GLY A 114 -19.94 6.15 2.81
N GLN A 115 -20.57 6.71 1.79
CA GLN A 115 -20.42 8.12 1.40
C GLN A 115 -21.03 9.12 2.39
N SER A 116 -21.99 8.68 3.20
CA SER A 116 -22.69 9.54 4.17
C SER A 116 -22.11 9.52 5.59
N LEU A 117 -21.11 8.68 5.85
CA LEU A 117 -20.51 8.57 7.18
C LEU A 117 -19.84 9.89 7.59
N SER A 118 -20.12 10.32 8.80
CA SER A 118 -19.29 11.35 9.48
C SER A 118 -17.89 10.79 9.75
N THR A 119 -16.93 11.66 10.00
CA THR A 119 -15.56 11.25 10.35
C THR A 119 -15.53 10.28 11.53
N GLU A 120 -16.33 10.50 12.56
CA GLU A 120 -16.40 9.64 13.75
C GLU A 120 -16.97 8.27 13.41
N GLU A 121 -18.03 8.21 12.59
CA GLU A 121 -18.64 6.96 12.13
C GLU A 121 -17.69 6.18 11.22
N ALA A 122 -16.94 6.86 10.36
CA ALA A 122 -15.93 6.25 9.51
C ALA A 122 -14.77 5.67 10.33
N LEU A 123 -14.24 6.42 11.30
CA LEU A 123 -13.22 5.93 12.23
C LEU A 123 -13.70 4.69 13.01
N PHE A 124 -14.94 4.73 13.50
CA PHE A 124 -15.56 3.58 14.16
C PHE A 124 -15.66 2.38 13.21
N THR A 125 -16.12 2.59 11.99
CA THR A 125 -16.33 1.53 11.00
C THR A 125 -15.00 0.86 10.61
N ILE A 126 -13.96 1.64 10.35
CA ILE A 126 -12.61 1.13 10.06
C ILE A 126 -12.10 0.31 11.24
N ARG A 127 -12.24 0.83 12.46
CA ARG A 127 -11.81 0.13 13.66
C ARG A 127 -12.50 -1.22 13.83
N GLU A 128 -13.81 -1.27 13.69
CA GLU A 128 -14.58 -2.51 13.84
C GLU A 128 -14.21 -3.54 12.77
N LYS A 129 -13.96 -3.11 11.54
CA LYS A 129 -13.56 -4.02 10.47
C LYS A 129 -12.11 -4.54 10.60
N LEU A 130 -11.23 -3.77 11.22
CA LEU A 130 -9.84 -4.19 11.47
C LEU A 130 -9.70 -5.00 12.78
N TYR A 131 -10.71 -5.06 13.63
CA TYR A 131 -10.60 -5.71 14.95
C TYR A 131 -10.17 -7.18 14.86
N GLU A 132 -10.89 -8.00 14.11
CA GLU A 132 -10.53 -9.43 13.96
C GLU A 132 -9.25 -9.65 13.13
N PRO A 133 -9.02 -8.95 12.00
CA PRO A 133 -7.76 -9.05 11.29
C PRO A 133 -6.54 -8.76 12.17
N LEU A 134 -6.58 -7.74 13.01
CA LEU A 134 -5.45 -7.37 13.86
C LEU A 134 -5.18 -8.41 14.96
N ARG A 135 -6.21 -9.02 15.53
CA ARG A 135 -6.03 -10.12 16.48
C ARG A 135 -5.33 -11.31 15.82
N LEU A 136 -5.83 -11.72 14.66
CA LEU A 136 -5.22 -12.80 13.90
C LEU A 136 -3.78 -12.47 13.49
N ALA A 137 -3.52 -11.25 13.04
CA ALA A 137 -2.20 -10.79 12.67
C ALA A 137 -1.23 -10.86 13.84
N GLY A 138 -1.65 -10.40 15.04
CA GLY A 138 -0.87 -10.50 16.27
C GLY A 138 -0.53 -11.94 16.64
N ASP A 139 -1.50 -12.85 16.59
CA ASP A 139 -1.31 -14.27 16.89
C ASP A 139 -0.35 -14.96 15.88
N LEU A 140 -0.33 -14.51 14.64
CA LEU A 140 0.50 -15.08 13.58
C LEU A 140 1.85 -14.35 13.38
N GLY A 141 2.13 -13.31 14.16
CA GLY A 141 3.36 -12.51 14.03
C GLY A 141 3.44 -11.74 12.70
N VAL A 142 2.30 -11.31 12.17
CA VAL A 142 2.14 -10.46 10.99
C VAL A 142 1.66 -9.09 11.44
N LYS A 143 2.03 -8.03 10.72
CA LYS A 143 1.50 -6.69 10.93
C LYS A 143 0.63 -6.27 9.76
N ILE A 144 -0.46 -5.58 10.07
CA ILE A 144 -1.30 -4.91 9.10
C ILE A 144 -0.84 -3.46 9.02
N LEU A 145 -0.47 -3.02 7.83
CA LEU A 145 -0.07 -1.64 7.57
C LEU A 145 -1.22 -0.93 6.85
N LEU A 146 -1.75 0.10 7.49
CA LEU A 146 -2.80 0.91 6.90
C LEU A 146 -2.17 1.97 5.99
N GLU A 147 -2.61 2.01 4.75
CA GLU A 147 -2.13 2.93 3.74
C GLU A 147 -3.07 4.13 3.62
N PRO A 148 -2.54 5.37 3.53
CA PRO A 148 -3.31 6.54 3.12
C PRO A 148 -3.95 6.32 1.75
N HIS A 149 -5.27 6.27 1.71
CA HIS A 149 -6.03 5.99 0.48
C HIS A 149 -7.51 6.39 0.59
N GLY A 150 -7.79 7.48 1.29
CA GLY A 150 -9.15 7.96 1.49
C GLY A 150 -9.18 9.15 2.44
N HIS A 151 -10.32 9.82 2.50
CA HIS A 151 -10.47 11.08 3.25
C HIS A 151 -10.22 10.94 4.76
N ILE A 152 -10.25 9.73 5.31
CA ILE A 152 -9.90 9.47 6.71
C ILE A 152 -8.40 9.25 6.85
N THR A 153 -7.84 8.33 6.08
CA THR A 153 -6.44 7.90 6.22
C THR A 153 -5.45 8.89 5.63
N ASP A 154 -5.86 9.77 4.71
CA ASP A 154 -5.04 10.88 4.17
C ASP A 154 -4.91 12.04 5.15
N SER A 155 -5.70 12.05 6.23
CA SER A 155 -5.55 12.99 7.33
C SER A 155 -4.64 12.43 8.41
N VAL A 156 -3.51 13.08 8.66
CA VAL A 156 -2.57 12.65 9.71
C VAL A 156 -3.23 12.59 11.09
N ASP A 157 -4.15 13.53 11.40
CA ASP A 157 -4.89 13.55 12.67
C ASP A 157 -5.80 12.33 12.81
N ASN A 158 -6.49 11.95 11.74
CA ASN A 158 -7.38 10.80 11.75
C ASN A 158 -6.59 9.49 11.75
N MET A 159 -5.48 9.41 11.00
CA MET A 159 -4.58 8.26 11.05
C MET A 159 -4.03 8.05 12.46
N GLU A 160 -3.60 9.11 13.13
CA GLU A 160 -3.13 9.04 14.51
C GLU A 160 -4.22 8.58 15.48
N LYS A 161 -5.47 9.06 15.32
CA LYS A 161 -6.62 8.58 16.09
C LYS A 161 -6.88 7.09 15.88
N LEU A 162 -6.82 6.63 14.62
CA LEU A 162 -6.97 5.19 14.30
C LEU A 162 -5.90 4.37 14.98
N LEU A 163 -4.62 4.71 14.81
CA LEU A 163 -3.51 4.00 15.41
C LEU A 163 -3.63 3.93 16.94
N ASN A 164 -4.02 5.04 17.57
CA ASN A 164 -4.19 5.11 19.02
C ASN A 164 -5.47 4.42 19.52
N SER A 165 -6.44 4.16 18.67
CA SER A 165 -7.69 3.47 19.05
C SER A 165 -7.53 1.97 19.27
N PHE A 166 -6.39 1.40 18.83
CA PHE A 166 -6.05 0.00 19.01
C PHE A 166 -4.96 -0.16 20.07
N ASN A 167 -5.15 -1.12 20.95
CA ASN A 167 -4.09 -1.59 21.85
C ASN A 167 -3.41 -2.81 21.20
N SER A 168 -2.72 -2.58 20.09
CA SER A 168 -2.12 -3.65 19.28
C SER A 168 -0.83 -3.18 18.61
N ASP A 169 0.23 -3.96 18.75
CA ASP A 169 1.48 -3.77 18.03
C ASP A 169 1.42 -4.35 16.60
N ALA A 170 0.31 -5.00 16.24
CA ALA A 170 0.10 -5.56 14.91
C ALA A 170 -0.44 -4.54 13.89
N LEU A 171 -0.63 -3.27 14.27
CA LEU A 171 -1.02 -2.18 13.36
C LEU A 171 0.14 -1.20 13.17
N GLY A 172 0.48 -0.96 11.92
CA GLY A 172 1.45 0.04 11.49
C GLY A 172 0.95 0.82 10.28
N VAL A 173 1.85 1.48 9.59
CA VAL A 173 1.56 2.33 8.43
C VAL A 173 2.43 1.93 7.25
N ASN A 174 1.80 1.83 6.06
CA ASN A 174 2.47 1.96 4.79
C ASN A 174 2.27 3.40 4.29
N LEU A 175 3.35 4.16 4.14
CA LEU A 175 3.25 5.52 3.61
C LEU A 175 3.26 5.49 2.07
N ASP A 176 2.11 5.73 1.44
CA ASP A 176 2.07 6.07 0.02
C ASP A 176 2.17 7.59 -0.14
N THR A 177 3.27 8.03 -0.75
CA THR A 177 3.58 9.47 -0.87
C THR A 177 2.65 10.20 -1.81
N GLY A 178 2.23 9.56 -2.89
CA GLY A 178 1.36 10.16 -3.90
C GLY A 178 -0.12 10.18 -3.48
N ASN A 179 -0.62 9.07 -2.93
CA ASN A 179 -2.01 8.99 -2.46
C ASN A 179 -2.24 10.00 -1.33
N LEU A 180 -1.34 10.02 -0.33
CA LEU A 180 -1.41 10.98 0.78
C LEU A 180 -1.40 12.42 0.27
N TRP A 181 -0.49 12.76 -0.66
CA TRP A 181 -0.42 14.11 -1.23
C TRP A 181 -1.71 14.46 -1.99
N LEU A 182 -2.22 13.54 -2.79
CA LEU A 182 -3.44 13.73 -3.58
C LEU A 182 -4.66 13.97 -2.68
N GLY A 183 -4.78 13.22 -1.59
CA GLY A 183 -5.83 13.42 -0.57
C GLY A 183 -5.69 14.69 0.26
N GLY A 184 -4.65 15.50 0.02
CA GLY A 184 -4.43 16.80 0.67
C GLY A 184 -3.42 16.76 1.81
N GLY A 185 -2.93 15.59 2.20
CA GLY A 185 -1.92 15.42 3.24
C GLY A 185 -0.52 15.90 2.81
N ASP A 186 0.38 16.01 3.76
CA ASP A 186 1.79 16.34 3.56
C ASP A 186 2.66 15.14 4.00
N PRO A 187 3.35 14.45 3.06
CA PRO A 187 4.17 13.30 3.41
C PRO A 187 5.27 13.60 4.43
N VAL A 188 5.88 14.78 4.36
CA VAL A 188 6.94 15.19 5.31
C VAL A 188 6.36 15.36 6.73
N GLU A 189 5.22 16.03 6.85
CA GLU A 189 4.53 16.19 8.13
C GLU A 189 4.03 14.85 8.68
N PHE A 190 3.52 14.00 7.80
CA PHE A 190 3.08 12.66 8.16
C PHE A 190 4.22 11.84 8.77
N VAL A 191 5.41 11.85 8.15
CA VAL A 191 6.61 11.18 8.70
C VAL A 191 7.04 11.79 10.03
N LYS A 192 7.01 13.12 10.19
CA LYS A 192 7.37 13.76 11.46
C LYS A 192 6.50 13.31 12.62
N ARG A 193 5.22 13.08 12.37
CA ARG A 193 4.24 12.69 13.41
C ARG A 193 4.18 11.18 13.64
N LEU A 194 4.23 10.39 12.57
CA LEU A 194 3.96 8.96 12.60
C LEU A 194 5.16 8.09 12.21
N GLY A 195 6.36 8.68 12.06
CA GLY A 195 7.54 7.97 11.56
C GLY A 195 7.88 6.68 12.30
N ASN A 196 7.62 6.62 13.61
CA ASN A 196 7.82 5.41 14.43
C ASN A 196 6.77 4.29 14.18
N LYS A 197 5.73 4.57 13.40
CA LYS A 197 4.69 3.61 12.98
C LYS A 197 4.79 3.24 11.51
N ILE A 198 5.63 3.95 10.73
CA ILE A 198 5.85 3.65 9.32
C ILE A 198 6.82 2.47 9.23
N GLU A 199 6.38 1.38 8.61
CA GLU A 199 7.18 0.16 8.44
C GLU A 199 7.42 -0.18 6.97
N HIS A 200 6.68 0.45 6.07
CA HIS A 200 6.81 0.31 4.64
C HIS A 200 6.48 1.63 3.94
N VAL A 201 7.01 1.84 2.72
CA VAL A 201 6.75 3.05 1.93
C VAL A 201 6.45 2.67 0.48
N HIS A 202 5.37 3.20 -0.06
CA HIS A 202 5.11 3.25 -1.48
C HIS A 202 5.51 4.62 -2.02
N TRP A 203 6.49 4.62 -2.92
CA TRP A 203 6.95 5.83 -3.56
C TRP A 203 6.14 6.10 -4.82
N LYS A 204 5.47 7.23 -4.83
CA LYS A 204 4.68 7.73 -5.94
C LYS A 204 4.83 9.24 -6.04
N ASP A 205 5.09 9.74 -7.24
CA ASP A 205 5.11 11.19 -7.52
C ASP A 205 3.94 11.55 -8.44
N MET A 206 3.44 12.75 -8.30
CA MET A 206 2.24 13.21 -8.99
C MET A 206 2.57 14.35 -9.95
N PRO A 207 2.05 14.32 -11.19
CA PRO A 207 2.25 15.41 -12.12
C PRO A 207 1.47 16.67 -11.73
N GLU A 208 1.94 17.82 -12.20
CA GLU A 208 1.40 19.14 -11.89
C GLU A 208 -0.11 19.28 -12.16
N GLU A 209 -0.62 18.55 -13.14
CA GLU A 209 -2.05 18.56 -13.49
C GLU A 209 -2.97 18.08 -12.36
N PHE A 210 -2.43 17.35 -11.35
CA PHE A 210 -3.18 16.90 -10.18
C PHE A 210 -3.27 17.95 -9.06
N ILE A 211 -2.55 19.07 -9.15
CA ILE A 211 -2.64 20.14 -8.14
C ILE A 211 -4.09 20.61 -7.94
N SER A 212 -4.85 20.73 -9.03
CA SER A 212 -6.26 21.15 -8.96
C SER A 212 -7.21 20.11 -8.36
N LYS A 213 -6.76 18.86 -8.25
CA LYS A 213 -7.52 17.73 -7.70
C LYS A 213 -7.16 17.42 -6.26
N ARG A 214 -6.06 17.99 -5.75
CA ARG A 214 -5.54 17.74 -4.41
C ARG A 214 -6.58 18.10 -3.34
N GLY A 215 -6.83 17.18 -2.41
CA GLY A 215 -7.82 17.32 -1.35
C GLY A 215 -9.27 17.11 -1.77
N THR A 216 -9.51 16.82 -3.05
CA THR A 216 -10.85 16.51 -3.58
C THR A 216 -10.91 15.18 -4.31
N MET A 217 -9.75 14.61 -4.62
CA MET A 217 -9.60 13.28 -5.19
C MET A 217 -8.83 12.42 -4.18
N PHE A 218 -9.33 11.25 -3.93
CA PHE A 218 -8.76 10.30 -2.97
C PHE A 218 -8.42 9.00 -3.66
N GLY A 219 -7.57 8.20 -3.01
CA GLY A 219 -7.16 6.93 -3.55
C GLY A 219 -6.09 7.04 -4.64
N CYS A 220 -5.98 6.01 -5.47
CA CYS A 220 -4.90 5.89 -6.44
C CYS A 220 -5.05 6.88 -7.60
N GLY A 221 -4.15 7.86 -7.65
CA GLY A 221 -3.94 8.66 -8.85
C GLY A 221 -3.19 7.84 -9.89
N MET A 222 -3.84 7.54 -11.04
CA MET A 222 -3.30 6.65 -12.07
C MET A 222 -2.19 7.25 -12.95
N ALA A 223 -1.91 8.55 -12.84
CA ALA A 223 -0.85 9.22 -13.59
C ALA A 223 0.44 9.24 -12.78
N THR A 224 1.18 8.15 -12.82
CA THR A 224 2.50 8.07 -12.20
C THR A 224 3.59 8.56 -13.14
N ILE A 225 4.56 9.29 -12.60
CA ILE A 225 5.71 9.84 -13.30
C ILE A 225 7.00 9.47 -12.55
N PRO A 226 8.19 9.64 -13.16
CA PRO A 226 9.44 9.40 -12.46
C PRO A 226 9.54 10.25 -11.18
N LEU A 227 10.00 9.65 -10.08
CA LEU A 227 10.20 10.35 -8.81
C LEU A 227 11.12 11.57 -8.97
N GLY A 228 10.76 12.65 -8.27
CA GLY A 228 11.51 13.90 -8.31
C GLY A 228 11.23 14.78 -9.53
N THR A 229 10.26 14.38 -10.38
CA THR A 229 9.85 15.18 -11.55
C THR A 229 8.47 15.81 -11.38
N GLY A 230 7.78 15.50 -10.29
CA GLY A 230 6.44 15.97 -10.00
C GLY A 230 6.37 16.97 -8.86
N VAL A 231 5.24 16.97 -8.19
CA VAL A 231 4.87 17.98 -7.18
C VAL A 231 4.92 17.45 -5.75
N VAL A 232 5.17 16.15 -5.56
CA VAL A 232 5.34 15.56 -4.24
C VAL A 232 6.77 15.82 -3.74
N ASP A 233 6.94 16.26 -2.52
CA ASP A 233 8.27 16.46 -1.93
C ASP A 233 8.91 15.11 -1.55
N ILE A 234 9.32 14.37 -2.59
CA ILE A 234 9.97 13.06 -2.43
C ILE A 234 11.26 13.18 -1.64
N LYS A 235 12.09 14.20 -1.96
CA LYS A 235 13.37 14.41 -1.26
C LYS A 235 13.16 14.73 0.21
N GLY A 236 12.30 15.68 0.54
CA GLY A 236 12.00 16.04 1.92
C GLY A 236 11.40 14.87 2.71
N THR A 237 10.56 14.05 2.06
CA THR A 237 10.01 12.84 2.66
C THR A 237 11.10 11.81 2.94
N PHE A 238 12.02 11.58 2.00
CA PHE A 238 13.15 10.68 2.18
C PHE A 238 14.06 11.12 3.35
N GLU A 239 14.42 12.40 3.40
CA GLU A 239 15.22 12.98 4.49
C GLU A 239 14.51 12.87 5.86
N ALA A 240 13.19 13.05 5.88
CA ALA A 240 12.38 12.90 7.10
C ALA A 240 12.36 11.43 7.57
N LEU A 241 12.22 10.47 6.67
CA LEU A 241 12.28 9.03 6.97
C LEU A 241 13.65 8.63 7.53
N GLN A 242 14.74 9.09 6.90
CA GLN A 242 16.11 8.86 7.42
C GLN A 242 16.25 9.42 8.84
N LYS A 243 15.78 10.64 9.09
CA LYS A 243 15.83 11.27 10.40
C LYS A 243 14.97 10.54 11.45
N ALA A 244 13.86 9.94 11.04
CA ALA A 244 13.01 9.11 11.89
C ALA A 244 13.61 7.73 12.18
N GLY A 245 14.71 7.36 11.52
CA GLY A 245 15.36 6.05 11.67
C GLY A 245 14.63 4.92 10.93
N PHE A 246 13.89 5.24 9.88
CA PHE A 246 13.21 4.24 9.05
C PHE A 246 14.22 3.26 8.46
N ALA A 247 13.95 1.96 8.63
CA ALA A 247 14.79 0.86 8.14
C ALA A 247 13.95 -0.23 7.44
N GLY A 248 12.70 0.10 7.08
CA GLY A 248 11.78 -0.80 6.38
C GLY A 248 12.07 -0.88 4.88
N HIS A 249 11.30 -1.71 4.20
CA HIS A 249 11.33 -1.80 2.75
C HIS A 249 10.54 -0.68 2.09
N THR A 250 10.88 -0.40 0.84
CA THR A 250 10.15 0.58 0.02
C THR A 250 9.87 0.01 -1.37
N THR A 251 8.76 0.38 -1.96
CA THR A 251 8.31 -0.07 -3.28
C THR A 251 8.04 1.11 -4.18
N LEU A 252 8.39 0.98 -5.46
CA LEU A 252 8.07 1.97 -6.48
C LEU A 252 6.69 1.67 -7.08
N GLU A 253 5.69 2.46 -6.74
CA GLU A 253 4.36 2.40 -7.39
C GLU A 253 4.31 3.27 -8.64
N ILE A 254 5.06 2.89 -9.67
CA ILE A 254 5.28 3.69 -10.86
C ILE A 254 5.04 2.84 -12.09
N ALA A 255 4.34 3.39 -13.06
CA ALA A 255 4.05 2.74 -14.33
C ALA A 255 5.15 3.01 -15.36
N GLY A 256 5.56 1.95 -16.07
CA GLY A 256 6.50 2.03 -17.19
C GLY A 256 7.95 1.78 -16.78
N GLU A 257 8.63 0.98 -17.59
CA GLU A 257 10.03 0.56 -17.34
C GLU A 257 10.96 1.75 -17.17
N GLU A 258 10.93 2.71 -18.10
CA GLU A 258 11.81 3.88 -18.04
C GLU A 258 11.57 4.71 -16.78
N ALA A 259 10.30 4.90 -16.39
CA ALA A 259 9.96 5.66 -15.21
C ALA A 259 10.39 4.94 -13.92
N VAL A 260 10.22 3.62 -13.85
CA VAL A 260 10.69 2.80 -12.72
C VAL A 260 12.20 2.88 -12.57
N LEU A 261 12.96 2.72 -13.65
CA LEU A 261 14.43 2.76 -13.60
C LEU A 261 14.94 4.14 -13.22
N LYS A 262 14.38 5.22 -13.77
CA LYS A 262 14.72 6.60 -13.38
C LYS A 262 14.43 6.86 -11.90
N SER A 263 13.30 6.37 -11.41
CA SER A 263 12.91 6.54 -10.01
C SER A 263 13.81 5.78 -9.05
N ARG A 264 14.20 4.55 -9.40
CA ARG A 264 15.20 3.79 -8.66
C ARG A 264 16.52 4.57 -8.56
N ASP A 265 17.01 5.07 -9.70
CA ASP A 265 18.29 5.78 -9.75
C ASP A 265 18.20 7.12 -9.00
N TYR A 266 17.03 7.77 -9.00
CA TYR A 266 16.79 8.96 -8.20
C TYR A 266 16.87 8.66 -6.69
N LEU A 267 16.18 7.61 -6.18
CA LEU A 267 16.27 7.23 -4.76
C LEU A 267 17.70 6.85 -4.37
N LYS A 268 18.41 6.10 -5.22
CA LYS A 268 19.84 5.81 -4.98
C LYS A 268 20.70 7.08 -4.89
N SER A 269 20.38 8.10 -5.66
CA SER A 269 21.09 9.39 -5.57
C SER A 269 20.85 10.14 -4.26
N LEU A 270 19.73 9.84 -3.56
CA LEU A 270 19.42 10.36 -2.24
C LEU A 270 20.05 9.53 -1.10
N GLY A 271 20.58 8.35 -1.42
CA GLY A 271 21.25 7.47 -0.44
C GLY A 271 20.44 6.24 -0.01
N ALA A 272 19.45 5.82 -0.84
CA ALA A 272 18.68 4.59 -0.63
C ALA A 272 19.52 3.35 -0.94
#